data_02f41f95866154bc93b153ffe6cba1ad
#
_entry.id   02f41f95866154bc93b153ffe6cba1ad
#
_cell.length_a   1.000
_cell.length_b   1.000
_cell.length_c   1.000
_cell.angle_alpha   90.00
_cell.angle_beta   90.00
_cell.angle_gamma   90.00
#
_symmetry.space_group_name_H-M   'P 1'
#
loop_
_entity.id
_entity.type
_entity.pdbx_description
1 polymer ?
#
loop_
_entity_poly.entity_id
_entity_poly.type
_entity_poly.pdbx_seq_one_letter_code
_entity_poly.pdbx_strand_id
1 'polypeptide(L)'
;MIAIFYLVLQILKLYSYIVIANVIISWLVAFNVLNTQNRFVYSVLDLTYRLTEPLLNKIRRFLPNLGTLDISPIILLLLIWFIEMCMKLYVAPIIF
;
A
#
# COMPACT_ATOMS: atom_id res chain seq x y z
N MET A 1 -4.56 22.95 12.54
CA MET A 1 -4.97 22.52 11.18
C MET A 1 -3.77 22.14 10.31
N ILE A 2 -2.77 23.01 10.21
CA ILE A 2 -1.58 22.73 9.40
C ILE A 2 -0.86 21.47 9.88
N ALA A 3 -0.70 21.30 11.19
CA ALA A 3 -0.05 20.12 11.76
C ALA A 3 -0.81 18.84 11.43
N ILE A 4 -2.13 18.87 11.50
CA ILE A 4 -2.96 17.72 11.18
C ILE A 4 -2.84 17.37 9.71
N PHE A 5 -2.80 18.37 8.83
CA PHE A 5 -2.61 18.17 7.40
C PHE A 5 -1.31 17.41 7.11
N TYR A 6 -0.19 17.88 7.67
CA TYR A 6 1.09 17.21 7.49
C TYR A 6 1.11 15.82 8.11
N LEU A 7 0.45 15.65 9.26
CA LEU A 7 0.36 14.35 9.90
C LEU A 7 -0.35 13.33 9.01
N VAL A 8 -1.48 13.73 8.42
CA VAL A 8 -2.23 12.84 7.52
C VAL A 8 -1.40 12.48 6.30
N LEU A 9 -0.71 13.46 5.70
CA LEU A 9 0.17 13.18 4.57
C LEU A 9 1.28 12.20 4.94
N GLN A 10 1.86 12.36 6.13
CA GLN A 10 2.93 11.48 6.58
C GLN A 10 2.43 10.05 6.81
N ILE A 11 1.24 9.92 7.39
CA ILE A 11 0.62 8.61 7.59
C ILE A 11 0.38 7.92 6.24
N LEU A 12 -0.13 8.66 5.26
CA LEU A 12 -0.34 8.12 3.92
C LEU A 12 0.97 7.65 3.28
N LYS A 13 2.05 8.41 3.45
CA LYS A 13 3.37 8.02 2.94
C LYS A 13 3.87 6.76 3.61
N LEU A 14 3.76 6.67 4.93
CA LEU A 14 4.18 5.48 5.65
C LEU A 14 3.38 4.25 5.21
N TYR A 15 2.09 4.41 5.03
CA TYR A 15 1.25 3.33 4.57
C TYR A 15 1.64 2.86 3.16
N SER A 16 1.94 3.81 2.27
CA SER A 16 2.37 3.45 0.92
C SER A 16 3.69 2.68 0.92
N TYR A 17 4.63 3.02 1.81
CA TYR A 17 5.87 2.27 1.95
C TYR A 17 5.60 0.85 2.43
N ILE A 18 4.66 0.66 3.35
CA ILE A 18 4.28 -0.67 3.82
C ILE A 18 3.68 -1.49 2.67
N VAL A 19 2.83 -0.89 1.85
CA VAL A 19 2.24 -1.56 0.69
C VAL A 19 3.33 -1.95 -0.32
N ILE A 20 4.26 -1.04 -0.60
CA ILE A 20 5.38 -1.31 -1.52
C ILE A 20 6.22 -2.48 -1.00
N ALA A 21 6.54 -2.50 0.29
CA ALA A 21 7.31 -3.57 0.88
C ALA A 21 6.59 -4.92 0.73
N ASN A 22 5.29 -4.96 0.98
CA ASN A 22 4.50 -6.17 0.82
C ASN A 22 4.52 -6.67 -0.62
N VAL A 23 4.34 -5.76 -1.59
CA VAL A 23 4.33 -6.11 -3.01
C VAL A 23 5.68 -6.70 -3.42
N ILE A 24 6.78 -6.03 -3.07
CA ILE A 24 8.12 -6.47 -3.45
C ILE A 24 8.40 -7.84 -2.85
N ILE A 25 8.13 -8.04 -1.57
CA ILE A 25 8.38 -9.32 -0.91
C ILE A 25 7.51 -10.41 -1.52
N SER A 26 6.24 -10.11 -1.78
CA SER A 26 5.32 -11.08 -2.36
C SER A 26 5.78 -11.54 -3.75
N TRP A 27 6.24 -10.61 -4.57
CA TRP A 27 6.75 -10.94 -5.90
C TRP A 27 8.04 -11.75 -5.83
N LEU A 28 8.96 -11.38 -4.91
CA LEU A 28 10.20 -12.13 -4.73
C LEU A 28 9.93 -13.56 -4.27
N VAL A 29 8.96 -13.76 -3.42
CA VAL A 29 8.54 -15.10 -3.00
C VAL A 29 7.94 -15.87 -4.17
N ALA A 30 7.07 -15.20 -4.96
CA ALA A 30 6.43 -15.83 -6.10
C ALA A 30 7.42 -16.27 -7.17
N PHE A 31 8.52 -15.51 -7.35
CA PHE A 31 9.57 -15.85 -8.31
C PHE A 31 10.68 -16.73 -7.72
N ASN A 32 10.48 -17.26 -6.51
CA ASN A 32 11.43 -18.12 -5.80
C ASN A 32 12.78 -17.46 -5.50
N VAL A 33 12.83 -16.12 -5.46
CA VAL A 33 14.02 -15.38 -5.05
C VAL A 33 14.18 -15.42 -3.55
N LEU A 34 13.06 -15.29 -2.81
CA LEU A 34 13.03 -15.36 -1.36
C LEU A 34 12.29 -16.62 -0.90
N ASN A 35 12.73 -17.18 0.22
CA ASN A 35 12.15 -18.39 0.79
C ASN A 35 11.29 -18.02 2.01
N THR A 36 10.00 -18.41 1.97
CA THR A 36 9.10 -18.19 3.09
C THR A 36 9.43 -19.01 4.33
N GLN A 37 10.29 -20.02 4.22
CA GLN A 37 10.78 -20.77 5.37
C GLN A 37 11.71 -19.93 6.24
N ASN A 38 12.28 -18.85 5.69
CA ASN A 38 13.05 -17.91 6.49
C ASN A 38 12.11 -17.14 7.40
N ARG A 39 12.37 -17.21 8.71
CA ARG A 39 11.52 -16.56 9.71
C ARG A 39 11.37 -15.06 9.49
N PHE A 40 12.47 -14.40 9.17
CA PHE A 40 12.46 -12.96 8.98
C PHE A 40 11.58 -12.58 7.79
N VAL A 41 11.76 -13.27 6.66
CA VAL A 41 10.95 -13.02 5.45
C VAL A 41 9.47 -13.26 5.73
N TYR A 42 9.16 -14.37 6.38
CA TYR A 42 7.77 -14.69 6.70
C TYR A 42 7.16 -13.66 7.64
N SER A 43 7.92 -13.21 8.66
CA SER A 43 7.40 -12.24 9.62
C SER A 43 7.10 -10.90 8.97
N VAL A 44 7.99 -10.41 8.09
CA VAL A 44 7.78 -9.16 7.38
C VAL A 44 6.58 -9.28 6.45
N LEU A 45 6.49 -10.38 5.71
CA LEU A 45 5.39 -10.62 4.78
C LEU A 45 4.05 -10.68 5.52
N ASP A 46 4.00 -11.41 6.65
CA ASP A 46 2.79 -11.55 7.44
C ASP A 46 2.35 -10.21 8.04
N LEU A 47 3.30 -9.44 8.58
CA LEU A 47 2.99 -8.14 9.16
C LEU A 47 2.45 -7.18 8.12
N THR A 48 3.12 -7.06 6.98
CA THR A 48 2.67 -6.17 5.92
C THR A 48 1.33 -6.63 5.34
N TYR A 49 1.14 -7.93 5.22
CA TYR A 49 -0.12 -8.51 4.76
C TYR A 49 -1.28 -8.11 5.66
N ARG A 50 -1.12 -8.25 6.97
CA ARG A 50 -2.17 -7.91 7.93
C ARG A 50 -2.55 -6.43 7.90
N LEU A 51 -1.57 -5.57 7.61
CA LEU A 51 -1.81 -4.12 7.55
C LEU A 51 -2.47 -3.69 6.23
N THR A 52 -2.22 -4.42 5.14
CA THR A 52 -2.68 -4.02 3.81
C THR A 52 -3.91 -4.79 3.33
N GLU A 53 -4.10 -6.02 3.79
CA GLU A 53 -5.13 -6.92 3.25
C GLU A 53 -6.56 -6.37 3.39
N PRO A 54 -6.96 -5.72 4.51
CA PRO A 54 -8.32 -5.20 4.61
C PRO A 54 -8.70 -4.26 3.47
N LEU A 55 -7.78 -3.40 3.05
CA LEU A 55 -8.02 -2.49 1.92
C LEU A 55 -7.86 -3.20 0.59
N LEU A 56 -6.90 -4.10 0.46
CA LEU A 56 -6.68 -4.86 -0.76
C LEU A 56 -7.88 -5.74 -1.09
N ASN A 57 -8.49 -6.36 -0.09
CA ASN A 57 -9.69 -7.16 -0.30
C ASN A 57 -10.83 -6.35 -0.89
N LYS A 58 -11.03 -5.13 -0.40
CA LYS A 58 -12.06 -4.25 -0.94
C LYS A 58 -11.80 -3.91 -2.40
N ILE A 59 -10.55 -3.66 -2.75
CA ILE A 59 -10.17 -3.33 -4.12
C ILE A 59 -10.37 -4.55 -5.02
N ARG A 60 -10.01 -5.74 -4.56
CA ARG A 60 -10.14 -6.97 -5.33
C ARG A 60 -11.59 -7.28 -5.70
N ARG A 61 -12.54 -6.85 -4.88
CA ARG A 61 -13.97 -7.05 -5.16
C ARG A 61 -14.43 -6.31 -6.42
N PHE A 62 -13.76 -5.21 -6.77
CA PHE A 62 -14.12 -4.41 -7.92
C PHE A 62 -13.30 -4.76 -9.15
N LEU A 63 -12.26 -5.57 -9.01
CA LEU A 63 -11.37 -5.91 -10.11
C LEU A 63 -11.70 -7.30 -10.67
N PRO A 64 -11.58 -7.47 -12.00
CA PRO A 64 -11.68 -8.81 -12.58
C PRO A 64 -10.47 -9.65 -12.18
N ASN A 65 -10.65 -10.97 -12.20
CA ASN A 65 -9.55 -11.88 -11.95
C ASN A 65 -8.59 -11.86 -13.15
N LEU A 66 -7.37 -11.34 -12.93
CA LEU A 66 -6.37 -11.18 -13.98
C LEU A 66 -5.32 -12.32 -13.96
N GLY A 67 -5.67 -13.46 -13.38
CA GLY A 67 -4.77 -14.59 -13.36
C GLY A 67 -3.80 -14.58 -12.18
N THR A 68 -2.53 -14.88 -12.45
CA THR A 68 -1.54 -15.03 -11.39
C THR A 68 -0.98 -13.71 -10.85
N LEU A 69 -1.10 -12.61 -11.63
CA LEU A 69 -0.60 -11.32 -11.21
C LEU A 69 -1.67 -10.55 -10.45
N ASP A 70 -1.31 -10.12 -9.25
CA ASP A 70 -2.19 -9.31 -8.42
C ASP A 70 -1.82 -7.84 -8.60
N ILE A 71 -2.71 -7.08 -9.25
CA ILE A 71 -2.51 -5.64 -9.48
C ILE A 71 -3.19 -4.78 -8.42
N SER A 72 -3.88 -5.40 -7.45
CA SER A 72 -4.56 -4.66 -6.39
C SER A 72 -3.64 -3.72 -5.62
N PRO A 73 -2.41 -4.14 -5.24
CA PRO A 73 -1.50 -3.21 -4.55
C PRO A 73 -1.13 -2.00 -5.39
N ILE A 74 -0.99 -2.17 -6.71
CA ILE A 74 -0.67 -1.05 -7.60
C ILE A 74 -1.81 -0.05 -7.60
N ILE A 75 -3.05 -0.52 -7.67
CA ILE A 75 -4.23 0.34 -7.63
C ILE A 75 -4.32 1.06 -6.29
N LEU A 76 -4.04 0.37 -5.19
CA LEU A 76 -4.03 1.00 -3.87
C LEU A 76 -2.99 2.11 -3.79
N LEU A 77 -1.79 1.90 -4.33
CA LEU A 77 -0.75 2.92 -4.36
C LEU A 77 -1.17 4.13 -5.18
N LEU A 78 -1.82 3.90 -6.32
CA LEU A 78 -2.33 4.98 -7.16
C LEU A 78 -3.43 5.77 -6.43
N LEU A 79 -4.29 5.10 -5.69
CA LEU A 79 -5.31 5.77 -4.89
C LEU A 79 -4.70 6.61 -3.78
N ILE A 80 -3.69 6.08 -3.08
CA ILE A 80 -2.99 6.83 -2.04
C ILE A 80 -2.34 8.07 -2.64
N TRP A 81 -1.65 7.92 -3.76
CA TRP A 81 -1.02 9.04 -4.46
C TRP A 81 -2.06 10.09 -4.89
N PHE A 82 -3.20 9.63 -5.41
CA PHE A 82 -4.28 10.53 -5.81
C PHE A 82 -4.83 11.31 -4.60
N ILE A 83 -5.00 10.64 -3.46
CA ILE A 83 -5.47 11.29 -2.23
C ILE A 83 -4.45 12.34 -1.77
N GLU A 84 -3.16 12.01 -1.81
CA GLU A 84 -2.12 12.97 -1.46
C GLU A 84 -2.14 14.18 -2.38
N MET A 85 -2.31 13.96 -3.67
CA MET A 85 -2.38 15.03 -4.65
C MET A 85 -3.60 15.92 -4.40
N CYS A 86 -4.76 15.33 -4.14
CA CYS A 86 -5.97 16.08 -3.82
C CYS A 86 -5.79 16.94 -2.57
N MET A 87 -5.15 16.39 -1.55
CA MET A 87 -4.87 17.16 -0.33
C MET A 87 -3.98 18.36 -0.62
N LYS A 88 -2.95 18.18 -1.44
CA LYS A 88 -2.04 19.27 -1.77
C LYS A 88 -2.69 20.33 -2.65
N LEU A 89 -3.55 19.93 -3.58
CA LEU A 89 -4.13 20.86 -4.54
C LEU A 89 -5.41 21.55 -4.04
N TYR A 90 -6.21 20.84 -3.24
CA TYR A 90 -7.54 21.34 -2.85
C TYR A 90 -7.62 21.71 -1.38
N VAL A 91 -7.01 20.93 -0.51
CA VAL A 91 -7.10 21.16 0.93
C VAL A 91 -6.06 22.17 1.39
N ALA A 92 -4.83 22.08 0.90
CA ALA A 92 -3.76 23.00 1.31
C ALA A 92 -4.11 24.47 1.08
N PRO A 93 -4.66 24.88 -0.08
CA PRO A 93 -5.03 26.30 -0.28
C PRO A 93 -6.10 26.79 0.70
N ILE A 94 -6.93 25.91 1.22
CA ILE A 94 -7.96 26.28 2.20
C ILE A 94 -7.34 26.46 3.57
N ILE A 95 -6.37 25.62 3.92
CA ILE A 95 -5.72 25.64 5.24
C ILE A 95 -4.60 26.68 5.29
N PHE A 96 -3.83 26.80 4.24
CA PHE A 96 -2.72 27.73 4.11
C PHE A 96 -3.19 28.98 3.40
#